data_8be766950c4a5ce23f2205e6588ee08f
#
_entry.id   8be766950c4a5ce23f2205e6588ee08f
#
_cell.length_a   1.000
_cell.length_b   1.000
_cell.length_c   1.000
_cell.angle_alpha   90.00
_cell.angle_beta   90.00
_cell.angle_gamma   90.00
#
_symmetry.space_group_name_H-M   'P 1'
#
loop_
_entity.id
_entity.type
_entity.pdbx_description
1 polymer ?
#
loop_
_entity_poly.entity_id
_entity_poly.type
_entity_poly.pdbx_seq_one_letter_code
_entity_poly.pdbx_strand_id
1 'polypeptide(L)'
;MNDEINKKPVSYEDWIDLGRVIIPCLKGTPEVKDWSSPDFKITKEEWKQKYEHCEIALRLDQDTDFDIDNPIVRRFTDSYLKNKDCVFGRYSNPTSHYVWNDSLKFKQFILPKELSSYCEKFPHGNTLCEIRSDAKHYTIVPESQHSKANEIVEWEVYEGFKKYPGDLKLDLGKIALSTALCILYPGTGSRDPYCTAIAGVLVKHTKWTEEEINEFIYNIAVAANDDEQNLRNKKGTTVKKANHKYGIPKLAELVGCEQRSIAELFTWIGINESTNGLAQEYIGDIIEYGSNRFDVIVHSSFGGETKKKIVNMDGPTLRNRKLFYNAIISKASVWLPEMKDKEFDDIMRLKFESRLISKDYVEEANEDLVFKKNFFSYIKETKAYTNKIELANYGFPYYNMKRAQLEFDLDSFEDYLHKQRINMQRVDLVLNVQRILKAKKIKGKVNNKSCVSWRVFNYEIEKENLIIEGESQDISEPKEITYDA
;
A
#
# COMPACT_ATOMS: atom_id res chain seq x y z
N MET A 1 41.42 32.12 15.53
CA MET A 1 41.32 30.76 14.92
C MET A 1 40.02 30.54 14.11
N ASN A 2 39.11 31.52 13.99
CA ASN A 2 37.82 31.34 13.28
C ASN A 2 37.83 31.92 11.81
N ASP A 3 38.84 32.72 11.45
CA ASP A 3 38.83 33.38 10.15
C ASP A 3 39.40 32.50 8.98
N GLU A 4 40.17 31.46 9.32
CA GLU A 4 40.72 30.56 8.29
C GLU A 4 39.71 29.53 7.75
N ILE A 5 38.62 29.26 8.48
CA ILE A 5 37.64 28.25 8.07
C ILE A 5 36.69 28.76 6.95
N ASN A 6 36.62 30.08 6.77
CA ASN A 6 35.72 30.71 5.80
C ASN A 6 36.46 31.17 4.50
N LYS A 7 37.75 30.86 4.35
CA LYS A 7 38.46 31.19 3.12
C LYS A 7 37.90 30.33 1.97
N LYS A 8 37.43 31.00 0.92
CA LYS A 8 36.98 30.38 -0.35
C LYS A 8 38.14 29.60 -0.97
N PRO A 9 38.01 28.26 -1.16
CA PRO A 9 39.08 27.51 -1.79
C PRO A 9 39.16 27.81 -3.29
N VAL A 10 40.35 28.15 -3.74
CA VAL A 10 40.65 28.53 -5.14
C VAL A 10 41.82 27.72 -5.72
N SER A 11 42.40 26.83 -4.94
CA SER A 11 43.51 25.97 -5.35
C SER A 11 43.46 24.62 -4.70
N TYR A 12 44.24 23.66 -5.21
CA TYR A 12 44.32 22.33 -4.59
C TYR A 12 44.87 22.39 -3.16
N GLU A 13 45.80 23.36 -2.89
CA GLU A 13 46.30 23.58 -1.53
C GLU A 13 45.21 23.96 -0.57
N ASP A 14 44.31 24.88 -0.95
CA ASP A 14 43.18 25.31 -0.13
C ASP A 14 42.25 24.12 0.22
N TRP A 15 41.96 23.26 -0.73
CA TRP A 15 41.16 22.07 -0.52
C TRP A 15 41.81 21.06 0.47
N ILE A 16 43.13 20.86 0.33
CA ILE A 16 43.87 20.00 1.26
C ILE A 16 43.91 20.63 2.66
N ASP A 17 44.09 21.95 2.77
CA ASP A 17 44.09 22.67 4.05
C ASP A 17 42.74 22.63 4.76
N LEU A 18 41.65 22.57 4.00
CA LEU A 18 40.31 22.30 4.54
C LEU A 18 40.11 20.86 5.00
N GLY A 19 41.14 20.01 4.88
CA GLY A 19 41.05 18.58 5.26
C GLY A 19 40.20 17.74 4.31
N ARG A 20 39.98 18.20 3.08
CA ARG A 20 39.23 17.48 2.08
C ARG A 20 40.12 16.56 1.27
N VAL A 21 39.54 15.46 0.80
CA VAL A 21 40.23 14.54 -0.09
C VAL A 21 39.95 14.97 -1.54
N ILE A 22 40.97 15.36 -2.24
CA ILE A 22 40.88 15.74 -3.65
C ILE A 22 41.39 14.65 -4.56
N ILE A 23 40.83 14.57 -5.75
CA ILE A 23 41.16 13.60 -6.79
C ILE A 23 41.57 14.36 -8.06
N PRO A 24 42.75 14.05 -8.62
CA PRO A 24 43.12 14.60 -9.91
C PRO A 24 42.30 13.96 -11.03
N CYS A 25 41.61 14.75 -11.80
CA CYS A 25 40.80 14.30 -12.92
C CYS A 25 41.32 14.86 -14.25
N LEU A 26 41.14 14.09 -15.31
CA LEU A 26 41.34 14.55 -16.67
C LEU A 26 40.11 14.25 -17.51
N LYS A 27 39.55 15.26 -18.12
CA LYS A 27 38.28 15.16 -18.86
C LYS A 27 37.15 14.56 -18.01
N GLY A 28 37.09 14.95 -16.74
CA GLY A 28 36.10 14.50 -15.77
C GLY A 28 36.25 13.03 -15.30
N THR A 29 37.45 12.44 -15.52
CA THR A 29 37.73 11.05 -15.10
C THR A 29 38.98 11.05 -14.20
N PRO A 30 38.96 10.32 -13.07
CA PRO A 30 40.10 10.20 -12.17
C PRO A 30 41.34 9.63 -12.86
N GLU A 31 42.48 10.31 -12.73
CA GLU A 31 43.80 9.88 -13.26
C GLU A 31 44.48 8.85 -12.37
N VAL A 32 43.98 8.67 -11.15
CA VAL A 32 44.55 7.76 -10.15
C VAL A 32 43.65 6.56 -9.93
N LYS A 33 44.27 5.39 -9.81
CA LYS A 33 43.59 4.18 -9.40
C LYS A 33 43.33 4.23 -7.89
N ASP A 34 42.33 3.46 -7.45
CA ASP A 34 41.99 3.29 -6.03
C ASP A 34 41.65 4.61 -5.28
N TRP A 35 41.28 5.66 -6.02
CA TRP A 35 40.88 6.96 -5.47
C TRP A 35 39.70 6.84 -4.45
N SER A 36 38.88 5.79 -4.55
CA SER A 36 37.77 5.51 -3.64
C SER A 36 38.19 4.75 -2.39
N SER A 37 39.48 4.37 -2.25
CA SER A 37 39.99 3.73 -1.06
C SER A 37 39.93 4.67 0.16
N PRO A 38 39.57 4.20 1.37
CA PRO A 38 39.58 5.02 2.57
C PRO A 38 40.93 5.65 2.89
N ASP A 39 42.03 4.99 2.50
CA ASP A 39 43.40 5.43 2.77
C ASP A 39 43.96 6.36 1.70
N PHE A 40 43.20 6.58 0.62
CA PHE A 40 43.63 7.44 -0.46
C PHE A 40 43.76 8.90 -0.02
N LYS A 41 44.92 9.48 -0.21
CA LYS A 41 45.24 10.90 0.03
C LYS A 41 46.36 11.32 -0.92
N ILE A 42 46.31 12.54 -1.36
CA ILE A 42 47.38 13.17 -2.16
C ILE A 42 47.93 14.34 -1.36
N THR A 43 49.25 14.46 -1.29
CA THR A 43 49.92 15.60 -0.64
C THR A 43 50.03 16.78 -1.62
N LYS A 44 50.25 17.99 -1.07
CA LYS A 44 50.48 19.18 -1.89
C LYS A 44 51.69 19.02 -2.84
N GLU A 45 52.75 18.39 -2.32
CA GLU A 45 53.98 18.12 -3.09
C GLU A 45 53.72 17.14 -4.22
N GLU A 46 52.99 16.07 -3.96
CA GLU A 46 52.62 15.08 -4.96
C GLU A 46 51.72 15.68 -6.06
N TRP A 47 50.71 16.47 -5.65
CA TRP A 47 49.84 17.16 -6.58
C TRP A 47 50.65 18.05 -7.52
N LYS A 48 51.49 18.93 -6.94
CA LYS A 48 52.34 19.85 -7.70
C LYS A 48 53.27 19.15 -8.69
N GLN A 49 53.81 18.00 -8.31
CA GLN A 49 54.77 17.29 -9.18
C GLN A 49 54.09 16.51 -10.30
N LYS A 50 52.89 15.97 -10.06
CA LYS A 50 52.28 15.01 -10.99
C LYS A 50 50.97 15.47 -11.61
N TYR A 51 50.20 16.31 -10.92
CA TYR A 51 48.79 16.54 -11.23
C TYR A 51 48.40 18.01 -11.38
N GLU A 52 49.38 18.92 -11.46
CA GLU A 52 49.13 20.37 -11.60
C GLU A 52 48.29 20.74 -12.86
N HIS A 53 48.30 19.87 -13.85
CA HIS A 53 47.51 20.01 -15.08
C HIS A 53 46.10 19.39 -15.00
N CYS A 54 45.75 18.77 -13.89
CA CYS A 54 44.48 18.08 -13.70
C CYS A 54 43.39 19.00 -13.16
N GLU A 55 42.15 18.65 -13.47
CA GLU A 55 40.97 19.17 -12.81
C GLU A 55 40.97 18.71 -11.35
N ILE A 56 40.50 19.56 -10.47
CA ILE A 56 40.34 19.22 -9.05
C ILE A 56 38.93 18.67 -8.86
N ALA A 57 38.84 17.41 -8.40
CA ALA A 57 37.59 16.86 -7.97
C ALA A 57 37.59 16.62 -6.43
N LEU A 58 36.49 16.95 -5.78
CA LEU A 58 36.27 16.69 -4.37
C LEU A 58 35.66 15.31 -4.22
N ARG A 59 36.27 14.42 -3.40
CA ARG A 59 35.69 13.16 -2.97
C ARG A 59 34.69 13.42 -1.86
N LEU A 60 33.50 12.82 -1.99
CA LEU A 60 32.34 13.16 -1.16
C LEU A 60 32.19 12.30 0.11
N ASP A 61 33.31 11.98 0.79
CA ASP A 61 33.34 11.12 1.97
C ASP A 61 32.47 11.60 3.11
N GLN A 62 32.50 12.90 3.34
CA GLN A 62 31.85 13.60 4.45
C GLN A 62 30.89 14.69 3.95
N ASP A 63 30.80 14.82 2.67
CA ASP A 63 30.00 15.86 2.03
C ASP A 63 28.91 15.24 1.16
N THR A 64 27.82 15.95 1.01
CA THR A 64 26.75 15.62 0.06
C THR A 64 26.69 16.71 -0.99
N ASP A 65 26.80 16.31 -2.25
CA ASP A 65 26.58 17.15 -3.43
C ASP A 65 25.20 16.83 -4.01
N PHE A 66 24.38 17.85 -4.17
CA PHE A 66 23.16 17.79 -4.95
C PHE A 66 23.41 18.32 -6.34
N ASP A 67 23.55 17.40 -7.29
CA ASP A 67 23.85 17.67 -8.69
C ASP A 67 22.57 17.82 -9.51
N ILE A 68 22.44 18.95 -10.17
CA ILE A 68 21.23 19.34 -10.92
C ILE A 68 21.45 19.13 -12.41
N ASP A 69 20.80 18.11 -12.96
CA ASP A 69 20.81 17.79 -14.38
C ASP A 69 19.71 18.51 -15.18
N ASN A 70 18.58 18.76 -14.56
CA ASN A 70 17.43 19.39 -15.22
C ASN A 70 17.23 20.84 -14.74
N PRO A 71 17.18 21.83 -15.64
CA PRO A 71 17.08 23.24 -15.26
C PRO A 71 15.80 23.61 -14.49
N ILE A 72 14.73 22.81 -14.60
CA ILE A 72 13.50 23.05 -13.85
C ILE A 72 13.71 22.85 -12.35
N VAL A 73 14.65 21.99 -11.94
CA VAL A 73 14.98 21.74 -10.52
C VAL A 73 15.31 23.04 -9.78
N ARG A 74 16.03 23.95 -10.43
CA ARG A 74 16.45 25.24 -9.85
C ARG A 74 15.28 26.11 -9.42
N ARG A 75 14.11 25.97 -10.06
CA ARG A 75 12.90 26.74 -9.71
C ARG A 75 12.39 26.43 -8.30
N PHE A 76 12.85 25.32 -7.72
CA PHE A 76 12.39 24.84 -6.42
C PHE A 76 13.44 24.92 -5.32
N THR A 77 14.72 25.21 -5.65
CA THR A 77 15.79 25.28 -4.65
C THR A 77 15.54 26.36 -3.61
N ASP A 78 15.05 27.53 -4.02
CA ASP A 78 14.76 28.64 -3.10
C ASP A 78 13.57 28.37 -2.17
N SER A 79 12.62 27.56 -2.62
CA SER A 79 11.42 27.22 -1.83
C SER A 79 11.71 26.20 -0.74
N TYR A 80 12.70 25.31 -0.91
CA TYR A 80 12.89 24.18 0.00
C TYR A 80 14.24 24.14 0.69
N LEU A 81 15.32 24.71 0.09
CA LEU A 81 16.63 24.72 0.75
C LEU A 81 16.71 25.80 1.81
N LYS A 82 17.00 25.38 3.05
CA LYS A 82 17.11 26.29 4.20
C LYS A 82 18.39 27.07 4.22
N ASN A 83 19.46 26.51 3.69
CA ASN A 83 20.73 27.21 3.45
C ASN A 83 21.34 26.76 2.13
N LYS A 84 22.18 27.63 1.55
CA LYS A 84 22.87 27.45 0.29
C LYS A 84 24.29 28.03 0.44
N ASP A 85 25.03 27.46 1.41
CA ASP A 85 26.33 28.03 1.82
C ASP A 85 27.44 27.73 0.81
N CYS A 86 27.35 26.61 0.08
CA CYS A 86 28.29 26.21 -0.95
C CYS A 86 27.54 25.89 -2.23
N VAL A 87 27.55 26.82 -3.19
CA VAL A 87 26.88 26.68 -4.50
C VAL A 87 27.85 27.03 -5.57
N PHE A 88 27.95 26.20 -6.60
CA PHE A 88 28.79 26.44 -7.75
C PHE A 88 28.18 25.83 -9.02
N GLY A 89 28.79 26.20 -10.12
CA GLY A 89 28.43 25.75 -11.45
C GLY A 89 29.38 26.25 -12.53
N ARG A 90 28.93 26.26 -13.73
CA ARG A 90 29.65 26.82 -14.88
C ARG A 90 28.71 27.71 -15.69
N TYR A 91 29.24 28.53 -16.54
CA TYR A 91 28.45 29.48 -17.33
C TYR A 91 27.25 28.82 -18.05
N SER A 92 27.48 27.70 -18.73
CA SER A 92 26.40 26.96 -19.42
C SER A 92 25.46 26.22 -18.51
N ASN A 93 25.83 25.97 -17.25
CA ASN A 93 25.04 25.30 -16.24
C ASN A 93 25.27 25.91 -14.85
N PRO A 94 24.79 27.14 -14.60
CA PRO A 94 24.98 27.83 -13.34
C PRO A 94 24.19 27.14 -12.22
N THR A 95 24.58 27.37 -10.95
CA THR A 95 23.90 26.79 -9.77
C THR A 95 23.58 25.30 -9.92
N SER A 96 24.52 24.52 -10.46
CA SER A 96 24.31 23.11 -10.75
C SER A 96 24.65 22.19 -9.57
N HIS A 97 25.43 22.68 -8.61
CA HIS A 97 25.90 21.93 -7.47
C HIS A 97 25.65 22.68 -6.16
N TYR A 98 25.09 21.98 -5.19
CA TYR A 98 24.89 22.43 -3.83
C TYR A 98 25.54 21.44 -2.88
N VAL A 99 26.48 21.90 -2.05
CA VAL A 99 27.29 21.01 -1.21
C VAL A 99 27.14 21.36 0.25
N TRP A 100 26.94 20.34 1.07
CA TRP A 100 26.84 20.42 2.53
C TRP A 100 27.77 19.41 3.21
N ASN A 101 28.26 19.75 4.38
CA ASN A 101 28.94 18.80 5.26
C ASN A 101 27.91 17.84 5.91
N ASP A 102 27.37 16.95 5.11
CA ASP A 102 26.38 15.95 5.47
C ASP A 102 26.70 14.65 4.72
N SER A 103 26.28 13.52 5.29
CA SER A 103 26.46 12.22 4.67
C SER A 103 25.12 11.56 4.43
N LEU A 104 24.66 11.60 3.21
CA LEU A 104 23.47 10.92 2.74
C LEU A 104 23.86 9.65 1.96
N LYS A 105 22.89 8.81 1.66
CA LYS A 105 23.08 7.73 0.68
C LYS A 105 22.90 8.28 -0.72
N PHE A 106 23.74 7.81 -1.64
CA PHE A 106 23.57 8.08 -3.08
C PHE A 106 22.15 7.78 -3.54
N LYS A 107 21.58 8.69 -4.30
CA LYS A 107 20.26 8.53 -4.90
C LYS A 107 20.12 9.37 -6.16
N GLN A 108 19.63 8.74 -7.22
CA GLN A 108 19.22 9.43 -8.43
C GLN A 108 17.69 9.64 -8.41
N PHE A 109 17.26 10.81 -8.85
CA PHE A 109 15.87 11.14 -9.09
C PHE A 109 15.62 11.12 -10.59
N ILE A 110 15.07 10.01 -11.06
CA ILE A 110 14.86 9.72 -12.48
C ILE A 110 13.37 9.56 -12.73
N LEU A 111 12.83 10.27 -13.72
CA LEU A 111 11.45 10.02 -14.13
C LEU A 111 11.31 8.59 -14.67
N PRO A 112 10.24 7.85 -14.28
CA PRO A 112 9.94 6.55 -14.82
C PRO A 112 9.97 6.51 -16.34
N LYS A 113 10.45 5.41 -16.93
CA LYS A 113 10.64 5.26 -18.37
C LYS A 113 9.41 5.63 -19.20
N GLU A 114 8.21 5.31 -18.68
CA GLU A 114 6.94 5.65 -19.33
C GLU A 114 6.69 7.15 -19.44
N LEU A 115 7.34 7.94 -18.58
CA LEU A 115 7.25 9.40 -18.55
C LEU A 115 8.43 10.09 -19.26
N SER A 116 9.34 9.32 -19.87
CA SER A 116 10.55 9.87 -20.50
C SER A 116 10.26 10.84 -21.65
N SER A 117 9.14 10.68 -22.36
CA SER A 117 8.72 11.59 -23.42
C SER A 117 8.53 13.03 -22.94
N TYR A 118 8.21 13.23 -21.68
CA TYR A 118 8.11 14.57 -21.08
C TYR A 118 9.48 15.26 -20.93
N CYS A 119 10.57 14.47 -20.97
CA CYS A 119 11.93 14.94 -20.77
C CYS A 119 12.80 14.94 -22.04
N GLU A 120 12.29 14.57 -23.21
CA GLU A 120 13.05 14.48 -24.46
C GLU A 120 13.78 15.78 -24.87
N LYS A 121 13.23 16.92 -24.44
CA LYS A 121 13.80 18.24 -24.69
C LYS A 121 14.97 18.62 -23.75
N PHE A 122 15.24 17.84 -22.72
CA PHE A 122 16.26 18.13 -21.74
C PHE A 122 17.57 17.37 -22.06
N PRO A 123 18.75 17.97 -21.85
CA PRO A 123 20.03 17.39 -22.27
C PRO A 123 20.40 16.08 -21.54
N HIS A 124 19.91 15.88 -20.32
CA HIS A 124 20.18 14.69 -19.50
C HIS A 124 19.00 13.69 -19.50
N GLY A 125 18.07 13.83 -20.46
CA GLY A 125 16.92 12.94 -20.59
C GLY A 125 16.01 12.97 -19.37
N ASN A 126 15.70 11.81 -18.82
CA ASN A 126 14.80 11.65 -17.69
C ASN A 126 15.45 11.77 -16.29
N THR A 127 16.77 11.96 -16.19
CA THR A 127 17.45 12.29 -14.93
C THR A 127 17.17 13.75 -14.56
N LEU A 128 16.64 13.97 -13.37
CA LEU A 128 16.32 15.31 -12.89
C LEU A 128 17.48 15.89 -12.08
N CYS A 129 17.94 15.14 -11.10
CA CYS A 129 19.02 15.50 -10.20
C CYS A 129 19.52 14.26 -9.45
N GLU A 130 20.68 14.39 -8.80
CA GLU A 130 21.33 13.32 -8.06
C GLU A 130 21.77 13.81 -6.68
N ILE A 131 21.63 12.95 -5.66
CA ILE A 131 22.35 13.08 -4.40
C ILE A 131 23.60 12.24 -4.52
N ARG A 132 24.75 12.90 -4.61
CA ARG A 132 26.06 12.26 -4.59
C ARG A 132 26.65 12.37 -3.19
N SER A 133 27.06 11.28 -2.63
CA SER A 133 27.67 11.21 -1.30
C SER A 133 28.41 9.88 -1.20
N ASP A 134 29.33 9.77 -0.27
CA ASP A 134 30.24 8.64 -0.03
C ASP A 134 31.55 8.68 -0.86
N ALA A 135 32.52 7.86 -0.47
CA ALA A 135 33.86 7.76 -1.06
C ALA A 135 33.89 7.26 -2.52
N LYS A 136 32.75 6.79 -3.06
CA LYS A 136 32.64 6.30 -4.45
C LYS A 136 32.16 7.40 -5.41
N HIS A 137 31.88 8.59 -4.89
CA HIS A 137 31.40 9.72 -5.66
C HIS A 137 32.34 10.91 -5.50
N TYR A 138 32.41 11.71 -6.54
CA TYR A 138 33.18 12.95 -6.59
C TYR A 138 32.47 13.99 -7.44
N THR A 139 32.81 15.23 -7.25
CA THR A 139 32.36 16.35 -8.06
C THR A 139 33.54 17.26 -8.46
N ILE A 140 33.57 17.75 -9.71
CA ILE A 140 34.56 18.74 -10.14
C ILE A 140 34.21 20.05 -9.46
N VAL A 141 35.21 20.61 -8.78
CA VAL A 141 35.00 21.79 -7.94
C VAL A 141 35.59 23.06 -8.56
N PRO A 142 35.14 24.25 -8.09
CA PRO A 142 35.77 25.52 -8.47
C PRO A 142 37.27 25.53 -8.16
N GLU A 143 37.90 26.14 -8.85
CA GLU A 143 38.40 26.85 -9.97
C GLU A 143 38.96 25.91 -11.07
N SER A 144 38.38 24.75 -11.22
CA SER A 144 38.79 23.76 -12.22
C SER A 144 38.25 24.09 -13.60
N GLN A 145 39.01 23.79 -14.62
CA GLN A 145 38.53 23.77 -15.99
C GLN A 145 37.69 22.53 -16.22
N HIS A 146 36.39 22.68 -16.51
CA HIS A 146 35.55 21.56 -16.88
C HIS A 146 35.82 21.15 -18.33
N SER A 147 36.64 20.13 -18.55
CA SER A 147 37.18 19.79 -19.87
C SER A 147 36.14 19.47 -20.94
N LYS A 148 35.01 18.86 -20.58
CA LYS A 148 33.93 18.54 -21.54
C LYS A 148 33.20 19.77 -22.06
N ALA A 149 33.01 20.78 -21.23
CA ALA A 149 32.34 22.03 -21.60
C ALA A 149 33.33 23.12 -22.00
N ASN A 150 34.62 22.93 -21.70
CA ASN A 150 35.69 23.94 -21.86
C ASN A 150 35.36 25.25 -21.12
N GLU A 151 34.79 25.14 -19.92
CA GLU A 151 34.37 26.24 -19.06
C GLU A 151 34.98 26.08 -17.67
N ILE A 152 35.22 27.20 -17.00
CA ILE A 152 35.66 27.18 -15.60
C ILE A 152 34.44 26.90 -14.70
N VAL A 153 34.62 26.05 -13.71
CA VAL A 153 33.67 25.85 -12.60
C VAL A 153 33.89 26.97 -11.59
N GLU A 154 32.87 27.74 -11.30
CA GLU A 154 32.97 28.93 -10.46
C GLU A 154 32.04 28.84 -9.25
N TRP A 155 32.51 29.42 -8.15
CA TRP A 155 31.62 29.62 -6.97
C TRP A 155 30.59 30.70 -7.26
N GLU A 156 29.34 30.40 -7.00
CA GLU A 156 28.27 31.39 -6.92
C GLU A 156 28.06 31.87 -5.50
N VAL A 157 28.08 30.94 -4.54
CA VAL A 157 28.02 31.22 -3.11
C VAL A 157 29.07 30.37 -2.41
N TYR A 158 29.82 30.96 -1.51
CA TYR A 158 30.69 30.23 -0.58
C TYR A 158 30.72 30.92 0.78
N GLU A 159 30.11 30.21 1.79
CA GLU A 159 30.08 30.61 3.19
C GLU A 159 30.66 29.51 4.12
N GLY A 160 31.40 28.57 3.53
CA GLY A 160 31.99 27.42 4.20
C GLY A 160 31.07 26.18 4.18
N PHE A 161 31.69 25.03 4.33
CA PHE A 161 30.97 23.75 4.38
C PHE A 161 30.25 23.58 5.71
N LYS A 162 28.99 23.89 5.75
CA LYS A 162 28.14 23.76 6.95
C LYS A 162 27.25 22.54 6.87
N LYS A 163 26.84 22.07 8.04
CA LYS A 163 25.81 21.04 8.13
C LYS A 163 24.44 21.64 7.78
N TYR A 164 23.60 20.88 7.08
CA TYR A 164 22.25 21.34 6.73
C TYR A 164 21.37 21.48 7.99
N PRO A 165 20.63 22.57 8.15
CA PRO A 165 19.85 22.85 9.35
C PRO A 165 18.45 22.20 9.32
N GLY A 166 18.33 20.94 8.87
CA GLY A 166 17.04 20.27 8.75
C GLY A 166 17.15 18.84 8.25
N ASP A 167 16.07 18.34 7.66
CA ASP A 167 16.07 17.05 6.96
C ASP A 167 16.43 17.27 5.48
N LEU A 168 17.74 17.26 5.19
CA LEU A 168 18.27 17.46 3.84
C LEU A 168 17.65 16.47 2.86
N LYS A 169 17.53 15.20 3.25
CA LYS A 169 16.97 14.16 2.38
C LYS A 169 15.53 14.44 1.98
N LEU A 170 14.72 14.89 2.94
CA LEU A 170 13.31 15.24 2.68
C LEU A 170 13.21 16.47 1.78
N ASP A 171 14.01 17.52 2.06
CA ASP A 171 13.94 18.75 1.29
C ASP A 171 14.43 18.55 -0.17
N LEU A 172 15.48 17.74 -0.40
CA LEU A 172 15.90 17.32 -1.74
C LEU A 172 14.83 16.46 -2.44
N GLY A 173 14.17 15.59 -1.69
CA GLY A 173 13.04 14.82 -2.21
C GLY A 173 11.85 15.69 -2.62
N LYS A 174 11.54 16.75 -1.85
CA LYS A 174 10.51 17.74 -2.21
C LYS A 174 10.85 18.47 -3.51
N ILE A 175 12.11 18.88 -3.67
CA ILE A 175 12.59 19.53 -4.89
C ILE A 175 12.41 18.60 -6.10
N ALA A 176 12.88 17.36 -6.00
CA ALA A 176 12.78 16.38 -7.07
C ALA A 176 11.31 16.08 -7.44
N LEU A 177 10.45 15.85 -6.45
CA LEU A 177 9.02 15.59 -6.66
C LEU A 177 8.33 16.80 -7.28
N SER A 178 8.58 18.01 -6.77
CA SER A 178 8.01 19.24 -7.35
C SER A 178 8.42 19.42 -8.79
N THR A 179 9.69 19.11 -9.11
CA THR A 179 10.20 19.14 -10.50
C THR A 179 9.44 18.16 -11.38
N ALA A 180 9.31 16.91 -10.95
CA ALA A 180 8.57 15.90 -11.71
C ALA A 180 7.12 16.33 -11.95
N LEU A 181 6.43 16.77 -10.89
CA LEU A 181 5.04 17.20 -11.00
C LEU A 181 4.87 18.49 -11.85
N CYS A 182 5.87 19.37 -11.86
CA CYS A 182 5.90 20.53 -12.74
C CYS A 182 6.08 20.14 -14.22
N ILE A 183 6.95 19.17 -14.51
CA ILE A 183 7.15 18.64 -15.86
C ILE A 183 5.88 17.96 -16.39
N LEU A 184 5.15 17.26 -15.51
CA LEU A 184 3.91 16.56 -15.81
C LEU A 184 2.67 17.45 -15.72
N TYR A 185 2.83 18.74 -15.48
CA TYR A 185 1.71 19.66 -15.24
C TYR A 185 0.80 19.73 -16.47
N PRO A 186 -0.52 19.48 -16.34
CA PRO A 186 -1.40 19.36 -17.48
C PRO A 186 -1.80 20.72 -18.05
N GLY A 187 -2.37 20.69 -19.24
CA GLY A 187 -2.96 21.87 -19.89
C GLY A 187 -4.22 22.38 -19.17
N THR A 188 -4.73 23.52 -19.67
CA THR A 188 -5.96 24.17 -19.17
C THR A 188 -7.13 23.18 -19.13
N GLY A 189 -7.94 23.25 -18.07
CA GLY A 189 -9.09 22.36 -17.82
C GLY A 189 -8.76 21.14 -16.93
N SER A 190 -7.51 20.67 -16.92
CA SER A 190 -7.09 19.55 -16.07
C SER A 190 -6.24 19.96 -14.87
N ARG A 191 -5.84 21.22 -14.76
CA ARG A 191 -4.96 21.75 -13.71
C ARG A 191 -5.59 21.66 -12.32
N ASP A 192 -6.87 21.99 -12.18
CA ASP A 192 -7.58 21.95 -10.92
C ASP A 192 -7.70 20.53 -10.34
N PRO A 193 -8.23 19.53 -11.10
CA PRO A 193 -8.24 18.15 -10.62
C PRO A 193 -6.84 17.57 -10.39
N TYR A 194 -5.81 18.01 -11.14
CA TYR A 194 -4.43 17.59 -10.94
C TYR A 194 -3.90 18.05 -9.56
N CYS A 195 -4.01 19.34 -9.25
CA CYS A 195 -3.64 19.90 -7.95
C CYS A 195 -4.45 19.29 -6.79
N THR A 196 -5.74 19.04 -7.02
CA THR A 196 -6.60 18.38 -6.03
C THR A 196 -6.16 16.94 -5.78
N ALA A 197 -5.72 16.22 -6.80
CA ALA A 197 -5.22 14.86 -6.65
C ALA A 197 -3.86 14.81 -5.93
N ILE A 198 -2.94 15.76 -6.20
CA ILE A 198 -1.69 15.92 -5.41
C ILE A 198 -2.03 16.15 -3.95
N ALA A 199 -2.94 17.10 -3.64
CA ALA A 199 -3.38 17.36 -2.28
C ALA A 199 -3.93 16.10 -1.61
N GLY A 200 -4.72 15.31 -2.35
CA GLY A 200 -5.28 14.04 -1.85
C GLY A 200 -4.23 13.03 -1.43
N VAL A 201 -3.14 12.89 -2.21
CA VAL A 201 -2.01 12.04 -1.83
C VAL A 201 -1.33 12.57 -0.56
N LEU A 202 -1.00 13.86 -0.52
CA LEU A 202 -0.25 14.45 0.58
C LEU A 202 -1.05 14.44 1.90
N VAL A 203 -2.33 14.80 1.87
CA VAL A 203 -3.22 14.76 3.06
C VAL A 203 -3.33 13.34 3.63
N LYS A 204 -3.38 12.33 2.77
CA LYS A 204 -3.57 10.94 3.19
C LYS A 204 -2.29 10.29 3.72
N HIS A 205 -1.13 10.64 3.12
CA HIS A 205 0.10 9.87 3.33
C HIS A 205 1.23 10.64 4.00
N THR A 206 1.03 11.92 4.33
CA THR A 206 2.02 12.72 5.05
C THR A 206 1.44 13.26 6.36
N LYS A 207 2.34 13.74 7.23
CA LYS A 207 1.96 14.51 8.41
C LYS A 207 2.07 16.03 8.17
N TRP A 208 2.16 16.45 6.90
CA TRP A 208 2.29 17.84 6.55
C TRP A 208 1.04 18.63 6.97
N THR A 209 1.24 19.85 7.38
CA THR A 209 0.15 20.78 7.70
C THR A 209 -0.59 21.18 6.43
N GLU A 210 -1.76 21.80 6.59
CA GLU A 210 -2.51 22.33 5.43
C GLU A 210 -1.70 23.38 4.69
N GLU A 211 -0.98 24.21 5.43
CA GLU A 211 -0.12 25.28 4.92
C GLU A 211 1.03 24.71 4.09
N GLU A 212 1.73 23.68 4.60
CA GLU A 212 2.81 23.00 3.87
C GLU A 212 2.31 22.36 2.57
N ILE A 213 1.13 21.73 2.57
CA ILE A 213 0.53 21.14 1.38
C ILE A 213 0.12 22.23 0.38
N ASN A 214 -0.50 23.29 0.85
CA ASN A 214 -0.91 24.42 0.03
C ASN A 214 0.29 25.08 -0.64
N GLU A 215 1.35 25.34 0.12
CA GLU A 215 2.60 25.93 -0.37
C GLU A 215 3.28 25.02 -1.39
N PHE A 216 3.35 23.70 -1.14
CA PHE A 216 3.92 22.73 -2.06
C PHE A 216 3.22 22.78 -3.43
N ILE A 217 1.89 22.78 -3.44
CA ILE A 217 1.09 22.81 -4.67
C ILE A 217 1.21 24.17 -5.37
N TYR A 218 1.22 25.25 -4.59
CA TYR A 218 1.39 26.61 -5.10
C TYR A 218 2.73 26.76 -5.83
N ASN A 219 3.82 26.29 -5.23
CA ASN A 219 5.16 26.36 -5.84
C ASN A 219 5.22 25.58 -7.17
N ILE A 220 4.55 24.44 -7.28
CA ILE A 220 4.44 23.70 -8.55
C ILE A 220 3.67 24.49 -9.58
N ALA A 221 2.55 25.08 -9.21
CA ALA A 221 1.71 25.87 -10.13
C ALA A 221 2.44 27.13 -10.63
N VAL A 222 3.16 27.83 -9.74
CA VAL A 222 4.01 28.97 -10.10
C VAL A 222 5.10 28.55 -11.09
N ALA A 223 5.84 27.47 -10.79
CA ALA A 223 6.89 26.97 -11.65
C ALA A 223 6.38 26.48 -13.01
N ALA A 224 5.14 26.00 -13.07
CA ALA A 224 4.46 25.58 -14.29
C ALA A 224 3.81 26.75 -15.08
N ASN A 225 3.92 27.99 -14.60
CA ASN A 225 3.27 29.18 -15.13
C ASN A 225 1.73 29.04 -15.23
N ASP A 226 1.10 28.48 -14.17
CA ASP A 226 -0.36 28.43 -14.08
C ASP A 226 -0.93 29.84 -13.82
N ASP A 227 -1.74 30.35 -14.70
CA ASP A 227 -2.40 31.68 -14.59
C ASP A 227 -3.37 31.76 -13.40
N GLU A 228 -3.86 30.61 -12.92
CA GLU A 228 -4.72 30.48 -11.74
C GLU A 228 -3.95 30.00 -10.48
N GLN A 229 -2.64 30.17 -10.42
CA GLN A 229 -1.78 29.66 -9.32
C GLN A 229 -2.30 30.02 -7.91
N ASN A 230 -2.86 31.24 -7.74
CA ASN A 230 -3.38 31.70 -6.46
C ASN A 230 -4.59 30.85 -5.98
N LEU A 231 -5.36 30.26 -6.90
CA LEU A 231 -6.45 29.37 -6.56
C LEU A 231 -5.92 28.01 -6.07
N ARG A 232 -4.69 27.64 -6.46
CA ARG A 232 -4.06 26.38 -6.05
C ARG A 232 -3.60 26.40 -4.60
N ASN A 233 -3.35 27.58 -4.03
CA ASN A 233 -2.91 27.78 -2.62
C ASN A 233 -3.99 27.46 -1.57
N LYS A 234 -5.02 26.73 -1.90
CA LYS A 234 -6.10 26.31 -0.97
C LYS A 234 -6.46 24.83 -1.11
N LYS A 235 -5.70 24.08 -1.91
CA LYS A 235 -6.06 22.70 -2.27
C LYS A 235 -5.96 21.73 -1.09
N GLY A 236 -4.96 21.85 -0.24
CA GLY A 236 -4.83 21.06 0.98
C GLY A 236 -6.03 21.22 1.90
N THR A 237 -6.42 22.49 2.15
CA THR A 237 -7.59 22.83 2.98
C THR A 237 -8.89 22.29 2.34
N THR A 238 -9.05 22.45 1.04
CA THR A 238 -10.25 21.98 0.32
C THR A 238 -10.39 20.46 0.41
N VAL A 239 -9.29 19.74 0.16
CA VAL A 239 -9.29 18.27 0.18
C VAL A 239 -9.55 17.72 1.58
N LYS A 240 -8.93 18.31 2.60
CA LYS A 240 -9.12 17.89 4.00
C LYS A 240 -10.57 18.08 4.46
N LYS A 241 -11.20 19.22 4.12
CA LYS A 241 -12.60 19.51 4.48
C LYS A 241 -13.60 18.64 3.74
N ALA A 242 -13.35 18.36 2.46
CA ALA A 242 -14.31 17.66 1.60
C ALA A 242 -14.12 16.12 1.60
N ASN A 243 -13.14 15.58 2.32
CA ASN A 243 -12.79 14.16 2.32
C ASN A 243 -12.67 13.59 0.88
N HIS A 244 -12.01 14.36 0.01
CA HIS A 244 -11.88 14.01 -1.40
C HIS A 244 -11.13 12.69 -1.61
N LYS A 245 -11.65 11.86 -2.53
CA LYS A 245 -11.10 10.54 -2.88
C LYS A 245 -10.02 10.59 -3.98
N TYR A 246 -9.63 11.79 -4.42
CA TYR A 246 -8.59 11.92 -5.45
C TYR A 246 -7.21 11.61 -4.87
N GLY A 247 -6.38 10.93 -5.65
CA GLY A 247 -5.05 10.50 -5.27
C GLY A 247 -4.28 10.01 -6.49
N ILE A 248 -3.36 9.06 -6.29
CA ILE A 248 -2.51 8.50 -7.36
C ILE A 248 -3.30 8.01 -8.58
N PRO A 249 -4.44 7.28 -8.44
CA PRO A 249 -5.21 6.85 -9.61
C PRO A 249 -5.65 8.02 -10.49
N LYS A 250 -6.10 9.13 -9.87
CA LYS A 250 -6.53 10.31 -10.62
C LYS A 250 -5.36 11.05 -11.24
N LEU A 251 -4.20 11.12 -10.56
CA LEU A 251 -2.99 11.69 -11.14
C LEU A 251 -2.55 10.89 -12.37
N ALA A 252 -2.50 9.57 -12.27
CA ALA A 252 -2.13 8.69 -13.36
C ALA A 252 -3.08 8.82 -14.58
N GLU A 253 -4.38 8.91 -14.34
CA GLU A 253 -5.38 9.18 -15.38
C GLU A 253 -5.11 10.51 -16.10
N LEU A 254 -4.86 11.59 -15.32
CA LEU A 254 -4.65 12.93 -15.88
C LEU A 254 -3.33 13.06 -16.64
N VAL A 255 -2.30 12.33 -16.24
CA VAL A 255 -1.01 12.27 -16.92
C VAL A 255 -1.02 11.27 -18.08
N GLY A 256 -1.92 10.28 -18.07
CA GLY A 256 -1.99 9.23 -19.09
C GLY A 256 -0.92 8.15 -18.92
N CYS A 257 -0.62 7.75 -17.69
CA CYS A 257 0.39 6.74 -17.36
C CYS A 257 -0.13 5.72 -16.34
N GLU A 258 0.68 4.70 -16.05
CA GLU A 258 0.36 3.74 -14.99
C GLU A 258 0.46 4.37 -13.60
N GLN A 259 -0.39 3.93 -12.68
CA GLN A 259 -0.40 4.40 -11.29
C GLN A 259 0.94 4.18 -10.60
N ARG A 260 1.63 3.08 -10.92
CA ARG A 260 2.94 2.75 -10.38
C ARG A 260 3.97 3.84 -10.68
N SER A 261 3.96 4.41 -11.88
CA SER A 261 4.90 5.46 -12.27
C SER A 261 4.69 6.75 -11.46
N ILE A 262 3.44 7.09 -11.14
CA ILE A 262 3.15 8.20 -10.23
C ILE A 262 3.52 7.86 -8.78
N ALA A 263 3.20 6.66 -8.31
CA ALA A 263 3.52 6.22 -6.95
C ALA A 263 5.04 6.27 -6.68
N GLU A 264 5.85 5.86 -7.66
CA GLU A 264 7.30 5.91 -7.58
C GLU A 264 7.83 7.33 -7.30
N LEU A 265 7.24 8.36 -7.89
CA LEU A 265 7.63 9.76 -7.64
C LEU A 265 7.44 10.15 -6.18
N PHE A 266 6.33 9.76 -5.58
CA PHE A 266 6.05 10.09 -4.19
C PHE A 266 6.95 9.35 -3.17
N THR A 267 7.62 8.27 -3.58
CA THR A 267 8.64 7.62 -2.72
C THR A 267 9.83 8.54 -2.43
N TRP A 268 10.03 9.57 -3.24
CA TRP A 268 11.13 10.52 -3.07
C TRP A 268 11.00 11.37 -1.81
N ILE A 269 9.78 11.59 -1.33
CA ILE A 269 9.49 12.27 -0.07
C ILE A 269 9.12 11.31 1.08
N GLY A 270 9.47 10.02 0.92
CA GLY A 270 9.24 9.00 1.95
C GLY A 270 7.80 8.49 2.02
N ILE A 271 6.93 8.89 1.11
CA ILE A 271 5.69 8.18 0.90
C ILE A 271 6.07 6.86 0.24
N ASN A 272 6.32 5.88 1.07
CA ASN A 272 6.43 4.50 0.64
C ASN A 272 5.03 4.00 0.27
N GLU A 273 4.51 4.54 -0.80
CA GLU A 273 3.71 3.73 -1.66
C GLU A 273 4.67 2.80 -2.42
N SER A 274 5.34 1.94 -1.65
CA SER A 274 5.53 0.60 -2.16
C SER A 274 4.21 0.24 -2.82
N THR A 275 4.19 -0.64 -3.79
CA THR A 275 3.02 -1.39 -4.22
C THR A 275 2.07 -1.73 -3.05
N ASN A 276 2.50 -1.65 -1.81
CA ASN A 276 1.78 -1.68 -0.54
C ASN A 276 0.68 -0.62 -0.43
N GLY A 277 0.86 0.61 -0.85
CA GLY A 277 -0.20 1.63 -0.81
C GLY A 277 -1.27 1.39 -1.85
N LEU A 278 -0.89 1.03 -3.08
CA LEU A 278 -1.85 0.66 -4.12
C LEU A 278 -2.60 -0.62 -3.72
N ALA A 279 -1.88 -1.64 -3.26
CA ALA A 279 -2.53 -2.87 -2.83
C ALA A 279 -3.34 -2.68 -1.53
N GLN A 280 -2.90 -1.82 -0.60
CA GLN A 280 -3.69 -1.44 0.58
C GLN A 280 -4.95 -0.65 0.22
N GLU A 281 -4.94 0.13 -0.86
CA GLU A 281 -6.13 0.82 -1.35
C GLU A 281 -7.14 -0.15 -1.97
N TYR A 282 -6.65 -1.20 -2.65
CA TYR A 282 -7.50 -2.28 -3.18
C TYR A 282 -7.89 -3.31 -2.13
N ILE A 283 -7.04 -3.59 -1.14
CA ILE A 283 -7.30 -4.51 -0.04
C ILE A 283 -7.72 -3.67 1.18
N GLY A 284 -9.02 -3.63 1.45
CA GLY A 284 -9.59 -2.98 2.62
C GLY A 284 -9.37 -3.76 3.91
N ASP A 285 -10.34 -3.72 4.81
CA ASP A 285 -10.26 -4.44 6.07
C ASP A 285 -10.41 -5.95 5.87
N ILE A 286 -9.75 -6.72 6.75
CA ILE A 286 -9.97 -8.15 6.91
C ILE A 286 -10.89 -8.33 8.11
N ILE A 287 -11.96 -9.08 7.92
CA ILE A 287 -12.90 -9.41 8.99
C ILE A 287 -12.80 -10.91 9.24
N GLU A 288 -12.45 -11.29 10.45
CA GLU A 288 -12.34 -12.68 10.86
C GLU A 288 -13.69 -13.21 11.35
N TYR A 289 -14.12 -14.35 10.79
CA TYR A 289 -15.31 -15.10 11.21
C TYR A 289 -14.89 -16.53 11.56
N GLY A 290 -15.04 -16.96 12.77
CA GLY A 290 -14.77 -18.33 13.16
C GLY A 290 -13.33 -18.80 12.86
N SER A 291 -13.02 -20.02 13.22
CA SER A 291 -11.71 -20.58 13.00
C SER A 291 -11.39 -20.68 11.50
N ASN A 292 -10.44 -19.83 11.06
CA ASN A 292 -9.86 -19.90 9.73
C ASN A 292 -10.74 -19.42 8.56
N ARG A 293 -11.74 -18.55 8.80
CA ARG A 293 -12.55 -17.90 7.75
C ARG A 293 -12.44 -16.40 7.84
N PHE A 294 -12.26 -15.77 6.70
CA PHE A 294 -12.01 -14.33 6.60
C PHE A 294 -12.81 -13.72 5.45
N ASP A 295 -13.41 -12.59 5.69
CA ASP A 295 -13.91 -11.72 4.65
C ASP A 295 -12.88 -10.63 4.37
N VAL A 296 -12.42 -10.55 3.14
CA VAL A 296 -11.53 -9.49 2.68
C VAL A 296 -12.34 -8.48 1.91
N ILE A 297 -12.32 -7.25 2.39
CA ILE A 297 -12.93 -6.14 1.67
C ILE A 297 -12.01 -5.75 0.53
N VAL A 298 -12.53 -5.77 -0.69
CA VAL A 298 -11.78 -5.37 -1.89
C VAL A 298 -12.45 -4.16 -2.52
N HIS A 299 -11.66 -3.16 -2.79
CA HIS A 299 -12.10 -1.96 -3.48
C HIS A 299 -11.76 -2.06 -4.96
N SER A 300 -12.73 -1.84 -5.83
CA SER A 300 -12.51 -1.72 -7.27
C SER A 300 -12.85 -0.30 -7.70
N SER A 301 -11.90 0.39 -8.34
CA SER A 301 -12.15 1.69 -8.97
C SER A 301 -12.33 1.47 -10.47
N PHE A 302 -13.55 1.63 -10.95
CA PHE A 302 -13.85 1.62 -12.39
C PHE A 302 -14.77 2.81 -12.70
N GLY A 303 -14.35 3.69 -13.62
CA GLY A 303 -15.15 4.82 -14.03
C GLY A 303 -15.41 5.89 -12.97
N GLY A 304 -14.48 6.05 -11.99
CA GLY A 304 -14.61 7.09 -10.94
C GLY A 304 -15.46 6.68 -9.73
N GLU A 305 -16.10 5.53 -9.75
CA GLU A 305 -16.82 4.97 -8.60
C GLU A 305 -15.99 3.86 -7.93
N THR A 306 -15.75 3.98 -6.63
CA THR A 306 -15.15 2.91 -5.84
C THR A 306 -16.25 1.96 -5.38
N LYS A 307 -16.28 0.75 -5.95
CA LYS A 307 -17.17 -0.32 -5.50
C LYS A 307 -16.48 -1.20 -4.49
N LYS A 308 -17.15 -1.41 -3.35
CA LYS A 308 -16.71 -2.32 -2.29
C LYS A 308 -17.24 -3.72 -2.61
N LYS A 309 -16.36 -4.71 -2.64
CA LYS A 309 -16.71 -6.12 -2.77
C LYS A 309 -16.17 -6.88 -1.57
N ILE A 310 -16.89 -7.90 -1.14
CA ILE A 310 -16.48 -8.77 -0.02
C ILE A 310 -16.11 -10.12 -0.62
N VAL A 311 -14.93 -10.61 -0.31
CA VAL A 311 -14.41 -11.91 -0.77
C VAL A 311 -14.15 -12.81 0.42
N ASN A 312 -14.98 -13.82 0.58
CA ASN A 312 -14.78 -14.84 1.62
C ASN A 312 -13.66 -15.79 1.21
N MET A 313 -12.72 -16.07 2.13
CA MET A 313 -11.61 -17.00 1.92
C MET A 313 -11.15 -17.63 3.24
N ASP A 314 -10.46 -18.75 3.12
CA ASP A 314 -9.83 -19.44 4.25
C ASP A 314 -8.42 -18.91 4.52
N GLY A 315 -7.85 -19.29 5.66
CA GLY A 315 -6.52 -18.86 6.08
C GLY A 315 -5.39 -19.30 5.13
N PRO A 316 -5.37 -20.52 4.58
CA PRO A 316 -4.42 -20.92 3.54
C PRO A 316 -4.46 -20.03 2.30
N THR A 317 -5.66 -19.71 1.80
CA THR A 317 -5.85 -18.80 0.67
C THR A 317 -5.37 -17.38 1.01
N LEU A 318 -5.70 -16.91 2.21
CA LEU A 318 -5.30 -15.57 2.69
C LEU A 318 -3.78 -15.39 2.76
N ARG A 319 -3.04 -16.45 3.12
CA ARG A 319 -1.58 -16.43 3.32
C ARG A 319 -0.77 -16.73 2.06
N ASN A 320 -1.39 -17.20 1.01
CA ASN A 320 -0.72 -17.56 -0.24
C ASN A 320 -1.05 -16.55 -1.33
N ARG A 321 -0.07 -15.76 -1.78
CA ARG A 321 -0.24 -14.71 -2.77
C ARG A 321 -0.99 -15.18 -4.02
N LYS A 322 -0.59 -16.32 -4.60
CA LYS A 322 -1.20 -16.83 -5.83
C LYS A 322 -2.66 -17.27 -5.63
N LEU A 323 -2.96 -17.93 -4.51
CA LEU A 323 -4.33 -18.34 -4.18
C LEU A 323 -5.19 -17.12 -3.88
N PHE A 324 -4.65 -16.15 -3.16
CA PHE A 324 -5.32 -14.89 -2.85
C PHE A 324 -5.72 -14.12 -4.12
N TYR A 325 -4.78 -13.91 -5.05
CA TYR A 325 -5.07 -13.27 -6.32
C TYR A 325 -6.15 -14.01 -7.11
N ASN A 326 -6.04 -15.33 -7.21
CA ASN A 326 -7.03 -16.15 -7.90
C ASN A 326 -8.43 -16.02 -7.26
N ALA A 327 -8.50 -16.00 -5.93
CA ALA A 327 -9.75 -15.80 -5.21
C ALA A 327 -10.36 -14.42 -5.47
N ILE A 328 -9.55 -13.36 -5.45
CA ILE A 328 -10.02 -12.00 -5.73
C ILE A 328 -10.52 -11.88 -7.18
N ILE A 329 -9.76 -12.36 -8.15
CA ILE A 329 -10.16 -12.31 -9.56
C ILE A 329 -11.45 -13.09 -9.78
N SER A 330 -11.51 -14.34 -9.29
CA SER A 330 -12.64 -15.24 -9.54
C SER A 330 -13.93 -14.80 -8.84
N LYS A 331 -13.85 -14.30 -7.60
CA LYS A 331 -15.02 -13.98 -6.79
C LYS A 331 -15.42 -12.50 -6.87
N ALA A 332 -14.46 -11.60 -7.05
CA ALA A 332 -14.71 -10.16 -7.10
C ALA A 332 -14.59 -9.56 -8.51
N SER A 333 -13.97 -10.27 -9.45
CA SER A 333 -13.62 -9.72 -10.78
C SER A 333 -12.80 -8.42 -10.65
N VAL A 334 -11.86 -8.39 -9.70
CA VAL A 334 -10.95 -7.28 -9.46
C VAL A 334 -9.53 -7.75 -9.74
N TRP A 335 -8.80 -6.99 -10.55
CA TRP A 335 -7.38 -7.18 -10.78
C TRP A 335 -6.60 -6.33 -9.77
N LEU A 336 -5.83 -7.00 -8.92
CA LEU A 336 -4.92 -6.32 -8.02
C LEU A 336 -3.60 -6.03 -8.74
N PRO A 337 -2.91 -4.93 -8.39
CA PRO A 337 -1.54 -4.69 -8.84
C PRO A 337 -0.65 -5.89 -8.50
N GLU A 338 0.27 -6.24 -9.39
CA GLU A 338 1.22 -7.32 -9.13
C GLU A 338 2.16 -6.92 -7.98
N MET A 339 2.20 -7.73 -6.93
CA MET A 339 3.06 -7.56 -5.75
C MET A 339 4.15 -8.63 -5.73
N LYS A 340 5.32 -8.31 -5.22
CA LYS A 340 6.34 -9.30 -4.86
C LYS A 340 5.90 -10.07 -3.61
N ASP A 341 6.41 -11.29 -3.40
CA ASP A 341 6.01 -12.11 -2.23
C ASP A 341 6.24 -11.38 -0.90
N LYS A 342 7.40 -10.76 -0.70
CA LYS A 342 7.69 -9.98 0.50
C LYS A 342 6.70 -8.82 0.73
N GLU A 343 6.32 -8.17 -0.32
CA GLU A 343 5.37 -7.05 -0.32
C GLU A 343 3.96 -7.51 0.07
N PHE A 344 3.54 -8.63 -0.49
CA PHE A 344 2.29 -9.29 -0.12
C PHE A 344 2.28 -9.67 1.36
N ASP A 345 3.35 -10.31 1.84
CA ASP A 345 3.49 -10.73 3.24
C ASP A 345 3.43 -9.54 4.20
N ASP A 346 4.10 -8.43 3.87
CA ASP A 346 4.09 -7.22 4.70
C ASP A 346 2.70 -6.58 4.77
N ILE A 347 1.97 -6.51 3.64
CA ILE A 347 0.59 -6.00 3.62
C ILE A 347 -0.34 -6.91 4.41
N MET A 348 -0.29 -8.20 4.13
CA MET A 348 -1.18 -9.15 4.77
C MET A 348 -0.92 -9.22 6.27
N ARG A 349 0.33 -9.11 6.73
CA ARG A 349 0.66 -9.01 8.15
C ARG A 349 0.02 -7.77 8.79
N LEU A 350 0.20 -6.57 8.21
CA LEU A 350 -0.39 -5.34 8.73
C LEU A 350 -1.92 -5.41 8.77
N LYS A 351 -2.54 -5.90 7.70
CA LYS A 351 -4.00 -6.04 7.62
C LYS A 351 -4.53 -7.10 8.60
N PHE A 352 -3.78 -8.17 8.81
CA PHE A 352 -4.13 -9.22 9.75
C PHE A 352 -3.96 -8.77 11.22
N GLU A 353 -2.93 -7.99 11.53
CA GLU A 353 -2.73 -7.39 12.86
C GLU A 353 -3.84 -6.38 13.19
N SER A 354 -4.34 -5.65 12.20
CA SER A 354 -5.43 -4.67 12.36
C SER A 354 -6.82 -5.22 12.04
N ARG A 355 -6.98 -6.55 11.87
CA ARG A 355 -8.24 -7.16 11.46
C ARG A 355 -9.36 -6.89 12.45
N LEU A 356 -10.54 -6.70 11.91
CA LEU A 356 -11.76 -6.59 12.69
C LEU A 356 -12.22 -8.01 13.05
N ILE A 357 -12.55 -8.21 14.31
CA ILE A 357 -13.24 -9.42 14.76
C ILE A 357 -14.73 -9.10 14.72
N SER A 358 -15.50 -9.81 13.89
CA SER A 358 -16.93 -9.60 13.81
C SER A 358 -17.57 -9.82 15.18
N LYS A 359 -18.51 -8.96 15.59
CA LYS A 359 -19.29 -9.18 16.82
C LYS A 359 -20.12 -10.45 16.74
N ASP A 360 -20.55 -10.81 15.54
CA ASP A 360 -21.21 -12.08 15.23
C ASP A 360 -20.24 -13.27 15.35
N TYR A 361 -18.92 -13.00 15.36
CA TYR A 361 -17.86 -14.00 15.47
C TYR A 361 -17.89 -14.77 16.79
N VAL A 362 -18.22 -14.13 17.90
CA VAL A 362 -18.31 -14.79 19.20
C VAL A 362 -19.47 -15.80 19.22
N GLU A 363 -20.52 -15.56 18.42
CA GLU A 363 -21.62 -16.46 18.22
C GLU A 363 -21.39 -17.47 17.09
N GLU A 364 -20.73 -17.07 15.99
CA GLU A 364 -20.46 -17.93 14.82
C GLU A 364 -19.17 -18.74 14.93
N ALA A 365 -18.24 -18.38 15.80
CA ALA A 365 -17.03 -19.17 16.09
C ALA A 365 -17.34 -20.48 16.81
N ASN A 366 -18.55 -20.63 17.33
CA ASN A 366 -19.03 -21.88 17.89
C ASN A 366 -19.69 -22.68 16.76
N GLU A 367 -18.93 -23.64 16.17
CA GLU A 367 -19.49 -24.58 15.16
C GLU A 367 -20.84 -25.17 15.61
N ASP A 368 -21.02 -25.34 16.90
CA ASP A 368 -22.25 -25.82 17.50
C ASP A 368 -23.40 -24.82 17.34
N LEU A 369 -23.14 -23.53 17.48
CA LEU A 369 -24.16 -22.48 17.28
C LEU A 369 -24.52 -22.33 15.80
N VAL A 370 -23.55 -22.39 14.90
CA VAL A 370 -23.79 -22.37 13.45
C VAL A 370 -24.62 -23.57 13.04
N PHE A 371 -24.31 -24.76 13.55
CA PHE A 371 -25.07 -25.97 13.27
C PHE A 371 -26.51 -25.85 13.80
N LYS A 372 -26.69 -25.38 15.04
CA LYS A 372 -28.01 -25.11 15.60
C LYS A 372 -28.81 -24.11 14.77
N LYS A 373 -28.20 -23.01 14.35
CA LYS A 373 -28.84 -21.98 13.52
C LYS A 373 -29.34 -22.57 12.20
N ASN A 374 -28.53 -23.38 11.54
CA ASN A 374 -28.93 -24.07 10.31
C ASN A 374 -30.08 -25.05 10.54
N PHE A 375 -30.06 -25.76 11.67
CA PHE A 375 -31.14 -26.64 12.03
C PHE A 375 -32.45 -25.88 12.34
N PHE A 376 -32.36 -24.76 13.06
CA PHE A 376 -33.55 -23.91 13.28
C PHE A 376 -34.10 -23.31 11.99
N SER A 377 -33.22 -22.89 11.08
CA SER A 377 -33.63 -22.41 9.75
C SER A 377 -34.29 -23.50 8.94
N TYR A 378 -33.78 -24.74 8.99
CA TYR A 378 -34.43 -25.89 8.39
C TYR A 378 -35.87 -26.08 8.91
N ILE A 379 -36.07 -26.07 10.23
CA ILE A 379 -37.40 -26.20 10.84
C ILE A 379 -38.33 -25.03 10.47
N LYS A 380 -37.77 -23.82 10.40
CA LYS A 380 -38.54 -22.63 10.03
C LYS A 380 -39.00 -22.66 8.56
N GLU A 381 -38.15 -23.13 7.66
CA GLU A 381 -38.47 -23.19 6.23
C GLU A 381 -39.40 -24.38 5.89
N THR A 382 -39.13 -25.57 6.45
CA THR A 382 -39.92 -26.78 6.18
C THR A 382 -41.19 -26.85 6.98
N LYS A 383 -41.23 -26.15 8.12
CA LYS A 383 -42.26 -26.24 9.18
C LYS A 383 -42.39 -27.64 9.75
N ALA A 384 -42.89 -27.74 10.98
CA ALA A 384 -43.13 -29.02 11.62
C ALA A 384 -44.64 -29.31 11.69
N TYR A 385 -45.00 -30.54 11.43
CA TYR A 385 -46.37 -31.00 11.43
C TYR A 385 -46.71 -31.65 12.78
N THR A 386 -47.97 -31.57 13.20
CA THR A 386 -48.46 -32.32 14.37
C THR A 386 -48.88 -33.74 14.04
N ASN A 387 -48.90 -34.07 12.75
CA ASN A 387 -49.19 -35.42 12.27
C ASN A 387 -47.87 -36.15 11.87
N LYS A 388 -47.62 -37.30 12.49
CA LYS A 388 -46.42 -38.11 12.23
C LYS A 388 -46.44 -38.80 10.86
N ILE A 389 -47.57 -38.88 10.17
CA ILE A 389 -47.68 -39.44 8.82
C ILE A 389 -46.85 -38.64 7.82
N GLU A 390 -46.80 -37.33 7.99
CA GLU A 390 -46.03 -36.44 7.13
C GLU A 390 -44.52 -36.70 7.19
N LEU A 391 -44.01 -37.03 8.39
CA LEU A 391 -42.64 -37.47 8.56
C LEU A 391 -42.35 -38.79 7.81
N ALA A 392 -43.27 -39.76 7.91
CA ALA A 392 -43.06 -41.06 7.28
C ALA A 392 -43.25 -41.08 5.78
N ASN A 393 -44.05 -40.19 5.22
CA ASN A 393 -44.34 -40.14 3.79
C ASN A 393 -43.43 -39.18 3.03
N TYR A 394 -43.09 -38.03 3.61
CA TYR A 394 -42.44 -36.92 2.93
C TYR A 394 -41.17 -36.41 3.62
N GLY A 395 -40.80 -36.98 4.78
CA GLY A 395 -39.62 -36.53 5.54
C GLY A 395 -39.80 -35.20 6.27
N PHE A 396 -41.02 -34.63 6.32
CA PHE A 396 -41.23 -33.37 7.01
C PHE A 396 -41.10 -33.54 8.53
N PRO A 397 -40.58 -32.51 9.25
CA PRO A 397 -40.47 -32.59 10.70
C PRO A 397 -41.83 -32.80 11.39
N TYR A 398 -41.82 -33.64 12.41
CA TYR A 398 -42.99 -33.92 13.25
C TYR A 398 -42.79 -33.37 14.66
N TYR A 399 -43.74 -32.65 15.20
CA TYR A 399 -43.68 -32.10 16.55
C TYR A 399 -44.75 -32.67 17.45
N ASN A 400 -44.34 -33.37 18.51
CA ASN A 400 -45.22 -33.85 19.54
C ASN A 400 -45.47 -32.78 20.62
N MET A 401 -46.57 -32.07 20.54
CA MET A 401 -46.93 -31.00 21.47
C MET A 401 -47.03 -31.43 22.93
N LYS A 402 -47.51 -32.65 23.19
CA LYS A 402 -47.68 -33.18 24.57
C LYS A 402 -46.34 -33.44 25.26
N ARG A 403 -45.29 -33.77 24.49
CA ARG A 403 -44.00 -34.19 25.02
C ARG A 403 -42.89 -33.15 24.74
N ALA A 404 -43.16 -32.06 24.05
CA ALA A 404 -42.19 -31.09 23.53
C ALA A 404 -41.03 -31.79 22.81
N GLN A 405 -41.36 -32.67 21.84
CA GLN A 405 -40.37 -33.45 21.10
C GLN A 405 -40.48 -33.19 19.61
N LEU A 406 -39.35 -32.91 18.99
CA LEU A 406 -39.25 -32.76 17.56
C LEU A 406 -38.60 -34.00 16.95
N GLU A 407 -39.23 -34.60 15.97
CA GLU A 407 -38.62 -35.65 15.15
C GLU A 407 -38.43 -35.16 13.72
N PHE A 408 -37.31 -35.51 13.12
CA PHE A 408 -37.00 -35.13 11.75
C PHE A 408 -36.27 -36.24 11.02
N ASP A 409 -36.36 -36.23 9.69
CA ASP A 409 -35.62 -37.11 8.83
C ASP A 409 -34.23 -36.51 8.54
N LEU A 410 -33.19 -37.36 8.64
CA LEU A 410 -31.84 -36.90 8.48
C LEU A 410 -31.50 -36.59 7.02
N ASP A 411 -32.09 -37.34 6.06
CA ASP A 411 -31.87 -37.14 4.65
C ASP A 411 -32.47 -35.80 4.20
N SER A 412 -33.66 -35.48 4.71
CA SER A 412 -34.30 -34.19 4.45
C SER A 412 -33.50 -33.00 5.01
N PHE A 413 -32.86 -33.16 6.15
CA PHE A 413 -31.99 -32.11 6.70
C PHE A 413 -30.68 -32.02 5.98
N GLU A 414 -30.10 -33.12 5.51
CA GLU A 414 -28.89 -33.14 4.65
C GLU A 414 -29.16 -32.43 3.32
N ASP A 415 -30.28 -32.72 2.67
CA ASP A 415 -30.72 -32.06 1.44
C ASP A 415 -30.89 -30.55 1.62
N TYR A 416 -31.43 -30.13 2.79
CA TYR A 416 -31.52 -28.72 3.14
C TYR A 416 -30.12 -28.08 3.22
N LEU A 417 -29.18 -28.69 3.94
CA LEU A 417 -27.79 -28.17 4.06
C LEU A 417 -27.14 -28.07 2.69
N HIS A 418 -27.30 -29.04 1.80
CA HIS A 418 -26.81 -29.02 0.45
C HIS A 418 -27.38 -27.84 -0.37
N LYS A 419 -28.70 -27.56 -0.24
CA LYS A 419 -29.34 -26.39 -0.87
C LYS A 419 -28.73 -25.07 -0.37
N GLN A 420 -28.36 -25.02 0.90
CA GLN A 420 -27.65 -23.88 1.49
C GLN A 420 -26.14 -23.85 1.15
N ARG A 421 -25.65 -24.75 0.29
CA ARG A 421 -24.24 -24.94 -0.10
C ARG A 421 -23.31 -25.32 1.06
N ILE A 422 -23.88 -25.96 2.09
CA ILE A 422 -23.13 -26.49 3.20
C ILE A 422 -22.85 -27.96 2.93
N ASN A 423 -21.63 -28.27 2.50
CA ASN A 423 -21.20 -29.65 2.25
C ASN A 423 -20.62 -30.23 3.54
N MET A 424 -21.37 -31.12 4.17
CA MET A 424 -20.95 -31.85 5.37
C MET A 424 -20.98 -33.35 5.03
N GLN A 425 -19.94 -34.08 5.45
CA GLN A 425 -19.97 -35.53 5.27
C GLN A 425 -21.03 -36.16 6.19
N ARG A 426 -21.64 -37.23 5.70
CA ARG A 426 -22.74 -37.93 6.45
C ARG A 426 -22.33 -38.33 7.85
N VAL A 427 -21.08 -38.74 8.06
CA VAL A 427 -20.56 -39.12 9.38
C VAL A 427 -20.54 -37.90 10.31
N ASP A 428 -20.07 -36.78 9.86
CA ASP A 428 -19.98 -35.53 10.62
C ASP A 428 -21.39 -34.99 10.93
N LEU A 429 -22.34 -35.13 9.98
CA LEU A 429 -23.72 -34.75 10.19
C LEU A 429 -24.34 -35.55 11.32
N VAL A 430 -24.17 -36.89 11.33
CA VAL A 430 -24.64 -37.76 12.39
C VAL A 430 -24.05 -37.40 13.74
N LEU A 431 -22.73 -37.19 13.81
CA LEU A 431 -22.04 -36.78 15.04
C LEU A 431 -22.54 -35.45 15.55
N ASN A 432 -22.73 -34.45 14.68
CA ASN A 432 -23.23 -33.13 15.08
C ASN A 432 -24.69 -33.19 15.56
N VAL A 433 -25.53 -33.96 14.90
CA VAL A 433 -26.93 -34.19 15.34
C VAL A 433 -26.97 -34.81 16.75
N GLN A 434 -26.14 -35.81 17.02
CA GLN A 434 -26.06 -36.45 18.33
C GLN A 434 -25.46 -35.50 19.39
N ARG A 435 -24.33 -34.85 19.11
CA ARG A 435 -23.59 -34.04 20.06
C ARG A 435 -24.27 -32.71 20.33
N ILE A 436 -24.65 -31.99 19.27
CA ILE A 436 -25.11 -30.60 19.36
C ILE A 436 -26.60 -30.50 19.66
N LEU A 437 -27.42 -31.29 18.94
CA LEU A 437 -28.86 -31.31 19.13
C LEU A 437 -29.30 -32.31 20.22
N LYS A 438 -28.36 -33.13 20.71
CA LYS A 438 -28.64 -34.24 21.66
C LYS A 438 -29.75 -35.15 21.15
N ALA A 439 -29.87 -35.30 19.84
CA ALA A 439 -30.92 -36.10 19.23
C ALA A 439 -30.58 -37.59 19.31
N LYS A 440 -31.63 -38.40 19.49
CA LYS A 440 -31.53 -39.86 19.49
C LYS A 440 -32.18 -40.44 18.23
N LYS A 441 -31.52 -41.42 17.62
CA LYS A 441 -32.08 -42.17 16.50
C LYS A 441 -33.23 -43.05 16.95
N ILE A 442 -34.37 -42.91 16.29
CA ILE A 442 -35.61 -43.66 16.58
C ILE A 442 -35.96 -44.53 15.38
N LYS A 443 -36.29 -45.77 15.63
CA LYS A 443 -36.87 -46.67 14.63
C LYS A 443 -38.29 -47.01 15.04
N GLY A 444 -39.24 -46.88 14.15
CA GLY A 444 -40.64 -47.17 14.41
C GLY A 444 -41.41 -47.49 13.16
N LYS A 445 -42.71 -47.72 13.30
CA LYS A 445 -43.63 -47.87 12.17
C LYS A 445 -44.72 -46.82 12.27
N VAL A 446 -45.04 -46.20 11.16
CA VAL A 446 -46.15 -45.28 10.98
C VAL A 446 -46.99 -45.81 9.82
N ASN A 447 -48.26 -46.14 10.07
CA ASN A 447 -49.13 -46.77 9.04
C ASN A 447 -48.49 -47.98 8.35
N ASN A 448 -47.91 -48.91 9.15
CA ASN A 448 -47.22 -50.11 8.70
C ASN A 448 -45.92 -49.85 7.87
N LYS A 449 -45.53 -48.60 7.58
CA LYS A 449 -44.25 -48.27 6.95
C LYS A 449 -43.18 -48.12 8.05
N SER A 450 -42.02 -48.73 7.83
CA SER A 450 -40.84 -48.52 8.65
C SER A 450 -40.35 -47.08 8.52
N CYS A 451 -40.17 -46.37 9.62
CA CYS A 451 -39.68 -44.98 9.66
C CYS A 451 -38.48 -44.93 10.60
N VAL A 452 -37.41 -44.25 10.12
CA VAL A 452 -36.22 -43.92 10.89
C VAL A 452 -36.15 -42.42 11.02
N SER A 453 -36.16 -41.91 12.21
CA SER A 453 -36.12 -40.47 12.49
C SER A 453 -35.10 -40.15 13.58
N TRP A 454 -34.81 -38.87 13.74
CA TRP A 454 -34.02 -38.36 14.84
C TRP A 454 -34.88 -37.49 15.73
N ARG A 455 -34.88 -37.77 17.04
CA ARG A 455 -35.74 -37.11 18.04
C ARG A 455 -34.91 -36.18 18.91
N VAL A 456 -35.29 -34.89 18.96
CA VAL A 456 -34.80 -33.88 19.88
C VAL A 456 -35.78 -33.74 21.01
N PHE A 457 -35.31 -33.85 22.25
CA PHE A 457 -36.14 -33.75 23.47
C PHE A 457 -36.16 -32.31 24.00
N ASN A 458 -37.21 -31.91 24.64
CA ASN A 458 -37.43 -30.59 25.23
C ASN A 458 -37.19 -29.46 24.19
N TYR A 459 -37.69 -29.65 22.98
CA TYR A 459 -37.59 -28.69 21.91
C TYR A 459 -38.76 -27.71 21.99
N GLU A 460 -38.44 -26.41 22.09
CA GLU A 460 -39.43 -25.33 22.01
C GLU A 460 -39.55 -24.87 20.56
N ILE A 461 -40.77 -24.91 20.03
CA ILE A 461 -41.05 -24.47 18.66
C ILE A 461 -41.99 -23.25 18.71
N GLU A 462 -41.68 -22.26 17.91
CA GLU A 462 -42.55 -21.09 17.72
C GLU A 462 -43.81 -21.49 16.96
N LYS A 463 -44.97 -20.98 17.37
CA LYS A 463 -46.28 -21.33 16.77
C LYS A 463 -46.34 -21.11 15.26
N GLU A 464 -45.67 -20.13 14.76
CA GLU A 464 -45.61 -19.80 13.32
C GLU A 464 -44.90 -20.88 12.50
N ASN A 465 -44.04 -21.68 13.12
CA ASN A 465 -43.29 -22.76 12.50
C ASN A 465 -43.95 -24.12 12.64
N LEU A 466 -45.19 -24.16 13.17
CA LEU A 466 -45.97 -25.37 13.42
C LEU A 466 -47.20 -25.39 12.51
N ILE A 467 -47.40 -26.49 11.80
CA ILE A 467 -48.64 -26.77 11.06
C ILE A 467 -49.50 -27.72 11.89
N ILE A 468 -50.60 -27.19 12.39
CA ILE A 468 -51.57 -27.97 13.18
C ILE A 468 -52.61 -28.53 12.19
N GLU A 469 -52.56 -29.83 11.91
CA GLU A 469 -53.64 -30.51 11.22
C GLU A 469 -54.67 -31.07 12.22
N GLY A 470 -55.92 -30.97 11.86
CA GLY A 470 -57.06 -31.32 12.75
C GLY A 470 -56.92 -32.70 13.38
N GLU A 471 -57.50 -32.87 14.56
CA GLU A 471 -57.40 -34.04 15.41
C GLU A 471 -57.54 -35.36 14.64
N SER A 472 -56.45 -36.11 14.56
CA SER A 472 -56.47 -37.48 14.06
C SER A 472 -56.03 -38.46 15.14
N GLN A 473 -56.84 -39.48 15.27
CA GLN A 473 -56.82 -40.67 16.08
C GLN A 473 -55.46 -41.15 16.63
N ASP A 474 -55.47 -41.62 17.87
CA ASP A 474 -54.44 -42.31 18.62
C ASP A 474 -53.65 -43.33 17.76
N ILE A 475 -52.43 -42.99 17.40
CA ILE A 475 -51.47 -43.93 16.79
C ILE A 475 -50.64 -44.50 17.95
N SER A 476 -50.68 -45.87 18.12
CA SER A 476 -49.84 -46.57 19.06
C SER A 476 -48.41 -46.22 19.06
N GLU A 477 -47.81 -45.92 20.20
CA GLU A 477 -46.44 -45.48 20.36
C GLU A 477 -45.42 -46.52 19.80
N PRO A 478 -44.38 -46.08 19.05
CA PRO A 478 -43.29 -46.94 18.65
C PRO A 478 -42.42 -47.30 19.87
N LYS A 479 -42.03 -48.57 19.96
CA LYS A 479 -41.06 -49.03 20.99
C LYS A 479 -39.70 -48.37 20.76
N GLU A 480 -39.18 -47.74 21.80
CA GLU A 480 -37.88 -47.15 21.84
C GLU A 480 -36.80 -48.26 21.84
N ILE A 481 -35.93 -48.25 20.85
CA ILE A 481 -34.76 -49.13 20.81
C ILE A 481 -33.55 -48.23 21.04
N THR A 482 -33.03 -48.25 22.27
CA THR A 482 -31.75 -47.66 22.61
C THR A 482 -30.64 -48.64 22.20
N TYR A 483 -29.71 -48.19 21.37
CA TYR A 483 -28.43 -48.87 21.18
C TYR A 483 -27.42 -48.17 22.10
N ASP A 484 -26.88 -48.88 23.07
CA ASP A 484 -25.68 -48.50 23.79
C ASP A 484 -24.53 -48.51 22.79
N ALA A 485 -23.72 -47.41 22.82
CA ALA A 485 -22.59 -47.17 21.91
C ALA A 485 -21.38 -48.01 22.26
#